data_e20c52dab0890106662cb566b83a7f7a
#
_entry.id   e20c52dab0890106662cb566b83a7f7a
#
_cell.length_a   1.000
_cell.length_b   1.000
_cell.length_c   1.000
_cell.angle_alpha   90.00
_cell.angle_beta   90.00
_cell.angle_gamma   90.00
#
_symmetry.space_group_name_H-M   'P 1'
#
loop_
_entity.id
_entity.type
_entity.pdbx_description
1 polymer ?
#
loop_
_entity_poly.entity_id
_entity_poly.type
_entity_poly.pdbx_seq_one_letter_code
_entity_poly.pdbx_strand_id
1 'polypeptide(L)'
;MESIKIARFLEIDNGYGNGDGYGNGDGNGNGIKSINGNVIHFIDGVPTIINHIHKNIARGYILQNNVYLKPCYIVKGNGFFAHGDTITEAQNALEEKIIANLDVDERIERFITQFKLGVKYPAKDFYKWHNTLTGSCEFGRRAFAEERGIDVETAEYTVQEFINLTKDSFGSNVIWQLAKEMGVEI
;
A
#
# COMPACT_ATOMS: atom_id res chain seq x y z
N MET A 1 -12.04 -16.03 -25.13
CA MET A 1 -12.80 -15.23 -24.14
C MET A 1 -11.95 -14.81 -22.91
N GLU A 2 -11.11 -15.70 -22.36
CA GLU A 2 -10.27 -15.43 -21.19
C GLU A 2 -9.21 -14.34 -21.44
N SER A 3 -8.53 -14.36 -22.58
CA SER A 3 -7.54 -13.34 -22.99
C SER A 3 -8.10 -11.92 -23.03
N ILE A 4 -9.38 -11.75 -23.43
CA ILE A 4 -10.03 -10.43 -23.44
C ILE A 4 -10.32 -9.94 -22.02
N LYS A 5 -10.67 -10.85 -21.11
CA LYS A 5 -10.89 -10.49 -19.70
C LYS A 5 -9.58 -10.09 -19.03
N ILE A 6 -8.48 -10.79 -19.33
CA ILE A 6 -7.14 -10.46 -18.82
C ILE A 6 -6.72 -9.09 -19.35
N ALA A 7 -6.85 -8.81 -20.65
CA ALA A 7 -6.52 -7.51 -21.19
C ALA A 7 -7.28 -6.37 -20.49
N ARG A 8 -8.60 -6.49 -20.33
CA ARG A 8 -9.42 -5.49 -19.62
C ARG A 8 -9.06 -5.34 -18.15
N PHE A 9 -8.70 -6.42 -17.47
CA PHE A 9 -8.24 -6.34 -16.09
C PHE A 9 -6.92 -5.56 -15.97
N LEU A 10 -6.03 -5.71 -16.93
CA LEU A 10 -4.72 -5.05 -16.96
C LEU A 10 -4.78 -3.59 -17.47
N GLU A 11 -5.88 -3.16 -18.11
CA GLU A 11 -6.08 -1.76 -18.48
C GLU A 11 -6.15 -0.90 -17.21
N ILE A 12 -5.33 0.15 -17.15
CA ILE A 12 -5.39 1.17 -16.10
C ILE A 12 -6.25 2.29 -16.64
N ASP A 13 -7.43 2.52 -16.07
CA ASP A 13 -8.19 3.74 -16.32
C ASP A 13 -7.33 4.93 -15.89
N ASN A 14 -7.14 5.92 -16.78
CA ASN A 14 -6.31 7.10 -16.58
C ASN A 14 -6.88 8.01 -15.45
N GLY A 15 -6.83 7.52 -14.23
CA GLY A 15 -6.92 8.31 -13.02
C GLY A 15 -5.50 8.65 -12.56
N TYR A 16 -5.24 9.88 -12.22
CA TYR A 16 -3.97 10.45 -11.79
C TYR A 16 -3.16 9.49 -10.89
N GLY A 17 -2.30 8.71 -11.49
CA GLY A 17 -1.34 7.87 -10.81
C GLY A 17 -0.18 7.65 -11.77
N ASN A 18 0.98 8.28 -11.51
CA ASN A 18 2.26 7.92 -12.11
C ASN A 18 2.67 6.51 -11.63
N GLY A 19 1.85 5.52 -11.95
CA GLY A 19 2.24 4.13 -11.84
C GLY A 19 2.79 3.72 -13.19
N ASP A 20 4.09 3.53 -13.31
CA ASP A 20 4.75 2.88 -14.44
C ASP A 20 4.25 1.44 -14.57
N GLY A 21 2.98 1.28 -14.93
CA GLY A 21 2.27 0.01 -14.98
C GLY A 21 2.08 -0.55 -16.38
N TYR A 22 2.81 -0.07 -17.36
CA TYR A 22 2.99 -0.72 -18.66
C TYR A 22 4.40 -0.43 -19.15
N GLY A 23 5.36 -1.13 -18.58
CA GLY A 23 6.63 -1.31 -19.23
C GLY A 23 6.40 -2.15 -20.50
N ASN A 24 6.12 -1.50 -21.64
CA ASN A 24 6.57 -2.02 -22.91
C ASN A 24 8.10 -1.99 -22.84
N GLY A 25 8.65 -2.94 -22.11
CA GLY A 25 10.05 -3.26 -22.21
C GLY A 25 10.27 -3.83 -23.59
N ASP A 26 10.59 -2.99 -24.55
CA ASP A 26 11.31 -3.36 -25.76
C ASP A 26 12.74 -3.78 -25.36
N GLY A 27 12.83 -4.62 -24.33
CA GLY A 27 14.01 -5.39 -24.02
C GLY A 27 14.11 -6.44 -25.10
N ASN A 28 15.07 -6.30 -26.01
CA ASN A 28 15.60 -7.38 -26.86
C ASN A 28 16.21 -8.51 -25.99
N GLY A 29 15.51 -8.91 -24.95
CA GLY A 29 15.83 -10.05 -24.10
C GLY A 29 14.95 -11.23 -24.50
N ASN A 30 15.57 -12.36 -24.81
CA ASN A 30 14.92 -13.68 -24.95
C ASN A 30 14.30 -14.16 -23.62
N GLY A 31 13.49 -13.30 -22.96
CA GLY A 31 12.79 -13.63 -21.72
C GLY A 31 11.68 -14.65 -21.98
N ILE A 32 11.39 -15.47 -20.98
CA ILE A 32 10.27 -16.43 -21.01
C ILE A 32 8.96 -15.63 -21.06
N LYS A 33 8.25 -15.70 -22.19
CA LYS A 33 6.99 -14.97 -22.41
C LYS A 33 5.76 -15.78 -21.96
N SER A 34 5.90 -17.08 -21.85
CA SER A 34 4.83 -18.00 -21.43
C SER A 34 5.38 -19.28 -20.82
N ILE A 35 4.60 -19.91 -19.95
CA ILE A 35 4.86 -21.23 -19.38
C ILE A 35 3.63 -22.09 -19.58
N ASN A 36 3.79 -23.25 -20.22
CA ASN A 36 2.69 -24.20 -20.52
C ASN A 36 1.49 -23.53 -21.20
N GLY A 37 1.76 -22.61 -22.13
CA GLY A 37 0.72 -21.86 -22.85
C GLY A 37 0.09 -20.69 -22.08
N ASN A 38 0.46 -20.47 -20.83
CA ASN A 38 0.00 -19.34 -20.02
C ASN A 38 0.96 -18.15 -20.19
N VAL A 39 0.42 -17.01 -20.58
CA VAL A 39 1.19 -15.77 -20.78
C VAL A 39 1.64 -15.22 -19.44
N ILE A 40 2.90 -14.74 -19.37
CA ILE A 40 3.44 -14.04 -18.22
C ILE A 40 3.21 -12.54 -18.43
N HIS A 41 2.55 -11.91 -17.48
CA HIS A 41 2.31 -10.48 -17.41
C HIS A 41 3.23 -9.87 -16.34
N PHE A 42 3.80 -8.70 -16.61
CA PHE A 42 4.54 -7.96 -15.58
C PHE A 42 3.57 -6.97 -14.92
N ILE A 43 3.17 -7.26 -13.69
CA ILE A 43 2.25 -6.44 -12.89
C ILE A 43 3.06 -5.86 -11.73
N ASP A 44 3.27 -4.54 -11.71
CA ASP A 44 4.18 -3.87 -10.77
C ASP A 44 5.62 -4.47 -10.79
N GLY A 45 6.11 -4.79 -11.98
CA GLY A 45 7.42 -5.43 -12.13
C GLY A 45 7.48 -6.91 -11.70
N VAL A 46 6.38 -7.49 -11.22
CA VAL A 46 6.29 -8.88 -10.78
C VAL A 46 5.79 -9.76 -11.92
N PRO A 47 6.57 -10.78 -12.38
CA PRO A 47 6.14 -11.70 -13.43
C PRO A 47 5.01 -12.60 -12.91
N THR A 48 3.83 -12.40 -13.47
CA THR A 48 2.57 -12.99 -12.97
C THR A 48 1.80 -13.69 -14.09
N ILE A 49 1.29 -14.87 -13.81
CA ILE A 49 0.34 -15.62 -14.65
C ILE A 49 -1.05 -15.45 -14.05
N ILE A 50 -2.02 -15.00 -14.85
CA ILE A 50 -3.43 -14.84 -14.42
C ILE A 50 -4.23 -16.04 -14.91
N ASN A 51 -4.96 -16.71 -13.99
CA ASN A 51 -5.79 -17.85 -14.31
C ASN A 51 -7.30 -17.55 -14.26
N HIS A 52 -7.70 -16.66 -13.36
CA HIS A 52 -9.11 -16.34 -13.16
C HIS A 52 -9.29 -14.89 -12.72
N ILE A 53 -10.34 -14.24 -13.22
CA ILE A 53 -10.67 -12.85 -12.90
C ILE A 53 -12.14 -12.77 -12.48
N HIS A 54 -12.37 -12.09 -11.36
CA HIS A 54 -13.69 -11.69 -10.91
C HIS A 54 -13.69 -10.21 -10.51
N LYS A 55 -14.33 -9.36 -11.31
CA LYS A 55 -14.31 -7.89 -11.14
C LYS A 55 -12.89 -7.33 -11.11
N ASN A 56 -12.51 -6.74 -9.99
CA ASN A 56 -11.20 -6.13 -9.73
C ASN A 56 -10.21 -7.07 -9.01
N ILE A 57 -10.54 -8.34 -8.89
CA ILE A 57 -9.71 -9.37 -8.24
C ILE A 57 -9.34 -10.42 -9.26
N ALA A 58 -8.07 -10.78 -9.33
CA ALA A 58 -7.58 -11.92 -10.09
C ALA A 58 -6.89 -12.93 -9.17
N ARG A 59 -6.87 -14.20 -9.62
CA ARG A 59 -6.08 -15.27 -9.02
C ARG A 59 -5.10 -15.80 -10.05
N GLY A 60 -3.88 -16.09 -9.62
CA GLY A 60 -2.84 -16.57 -10.50
C GLY A 60 -1.61 -17.04 -9.74
N TYR A 61 -0.46 -16.89 -10.38
CA TYR A 61 0.83 -17.30 -9.84
C TYR A 61 1.90 -16.26 -10.13
N ILE A 62 2.74 -15.98 -9.14
CA ILE A 62 3.98 -15.25 -9.33
C ILE A 62 5.05 -16.26 -9.77
N LEU A 63 5.77 -15.93 -10.85
CA LEU A 63 6.93 -16.68 -11.29
C LEU A 63 8.16 -16.23 -10.49
N GLN A 64 8.71 -17.11 -9.68
CA GLN A 64 9.93 -16.86 -8.92
C GLN A 64 11.21 -17.27 -9.69
N ASN A 65 12.37 -16.78 -9.22
CA ASN A 65 13.66 -16.93 -9.90
C ASN A 65 14.08 -18.37 -10.25
N ASN A 66 13.59 -19.37 -9.52
CA ASN A 66 13.86 -20.78 -9.75
C ASN A 66 12.78 -21.48 -10.60
N VAL A 67 12.00 -20.70 -11.39
CA VAL A 67 10.85 -21.19 -12.17
C VAL A 67 9.73 -21.77 -11.30
N TYR A 68 9.74 -21.50 -10.02
CA TYR A 68 8.66 -21.88 -9.10
C TYR A 68 7.47 -20.95 -9.24
N LEU A 69 6.25 -21.53 -9.31
CA LEU A 69 5.01 -20.81 -9.40
C LEU A 69 4.37 -20.69 -8.01
N LYS A 70 4.46 -19.51 -7.39
CA LYS A 70 3.81 -19.22 -6.10
C LYS A 70 2.37 -18.75 -6.34
N PRO A 71 1.34 -19.43 -5.79
CA PRO A 71 -0.04 -18.95 -5.88
C PRO A 71 -0.18 -17.53 -5.31
N CYS A 72 -1.00 -16.70 -5.93
CA CYS A 72 -1.27 -15.34 -5.46
C CYS A 72 -2.66 -14.85 -5.85
N TYR A 73 -3.11 -13.81 -5.16
CA TYR A 73 -4.20 -12.95 -5.56
C TYR A 73 -3.65 -11.60 -6.01
N ILE A 74 -4.31 -11.02 -7.00
CA ILE A 74 -4.00 -9.69 -7.51
C ILE A 74 -5.28 -8.87 -7.39
N VAL A 75 -5.19 -7.68 -6.80
CA VAL A 75 -6.30 -6.70 -6.79
C VAL A 75 -5.91 -5.44 -7.53
N LYS A 76 -6.92 -4.84 -8.18
CA LYS A 76 -6.79 -3.60 -8.94
C LYS A 76 -7.69 -2.53 -8.34
N GLY A 77 -7.19 -1.29 -8.22
CA GLY A 77 -7.98 -0.13 -7.82
C GLY A 77 -7.20 1.17 -7.99
N ASN A 78 -7.89 2.25 -8.33
CA ASN A 78 -7.33 3.60 -8.46
C ASN A 78 -6.04 3.67 -9.31
N GLY A 79 -5.97 2.91 -10.39
CA GLY A 79 -4.79 2.86 -11.26
C GLY A 79 -3.62 2.01 -10.73
N PHE A 80 -3.78 1.33 -9.60
CA PHE A 80 -2.75 0.48 -8.99
C PHE A 80 -3.14 -0.98 -8.98
N PHE A 81 -2.12 -1.83 -8.86
CA PHE A 81 -2.26 -3.26 -8.58
C PHE A 81 -1.53 -3.60 -7.29
N ALA A 82 -1.98 -4.65 -6.61
CA ALA A 82 -1.24 -5.25 -5.52
C ALA A 82 -1.40 -6.76 -5.50
N HIS A 83 -0.36 -7.46 -5.04
CA HIS A 83 -0.33 -8.91 -4.85
C HIS A 83 -0.46 -9.26 -3.37
N GLY A 84 -1.01 -10.43 -3.09
CA GLY A 84 -1.06 -11.00 -1.74
C GLY A 84 -1.24 -12.51 -1.80
N ASP A 85 -0.88 -13.20 -0.72
CA ASP A 85 -1.11 -14.64 -0.59
C ASP A 85 -2.60 -14.94 -0.32
N THR A 86 -3.32 -13.93 0.20
CA THR A 86 -4.78 -13.92 0.37
C THR A 86 -5.39 -12.66 -0.28
N ILE A 87 -6.72 -12.70 -0.51
CA ILE A 87 -7.45 -11.54 -1.02
C ILE A 87 -7.32 -10.35 -0.04
N THR A 88 -7.41 -10.61 1.25
CA THR A 88 -7.30 -9.57 2.29
C THR A 88 -5.93 -8.91 2.29
N GLU A 89 -4.85 -9.68 2.18
CA GLU A 89 -3.49 -9.14 2.08
C GLU A 89 -3.31 -8.30 0.81
N ALA A 90 -3.79 -8.78 -0.35
CA ALA A 90 -3.73 -8.03 -1.59
C ALA A 90 -4.54 -6.72 -1.51
N GLN A 91 -5.70 -6.72 -0.84
CA GLN A 91 -6.52 -5.52 -0.62
C GLN A 91 -5.83 -4.52 0.30
N ASN A 92 -5.25 -4.98 1.41
CA ASN A 92 -4.50 -4.13 2.33
C ASN A 92 -3.28 -3.51 1.64
N ALA A 93 -2.51 -4.31 0.87
CA ALA A 93 -1.37 -3.82 0.11
C ALA A 93 -1.78 -2.80 -0.97
N LEU A 94 -2.93 -2.99 -1.62
CA LEU A 94 -3.47 -2.02 -2.56
C LEU A 94 -3.85 -0.71 -1.86
N GLU A 95 -4.52 -0.78 -0.72
CA GLU A 95 -4.91 0.40 0.04
C GLU A 95 -3.68 1.19 0.52
N GLU A 96 -2.69 0.51 1.09
CA GLU A 96 -1.41 1.13 1.48
C GLU A 96 -0.73 1.83 0.29
N LYS A 97 -0.75 1.20 -0.89
CA LYS A 97 -0.19 1.76 -2.11
C LYS A 97 -0.95 3.00 -2.60
N ILE A 98 -2.29 2.95 -2.58
CA ILE A 98 -3.14 4.09 -2.94
C ILE A 98 -2.84 5.26 -2.00
N ILE A 99 -2.85 5.02 -0.70
CA ILE A 99 -2.62 6.06 0.31
C ILE A 99 -1.21 6.67 0.19
N ALA A 100 -0.19 5.85 -0.06
CA ALA A 100 1.19 6.32 -0.24
C ALA A 100 1.37 7.26 -1.45
N ASN A 101 0.47 7.19 -2.43
CA ASN A 101 0.47 8.04 -3.63
C ASN A 101 -0.45 9.27 -3.53
N LEU A 102 -1.17 9.45 -2.42
CA LEU A 102 -1.93 10.67 -2.14
C LEU A 102 -0.99 11.81 -1.74
N ASP A 103 -1.41 13.05 -1.96
CA ASP A 103 -0.71 14.19 -1.39
C ASP A 103 -0.90 14.27 0.15
N VAL A 104 -0.22 15.22 0.78
CA VAL A 104 -0.24 15.34 2.25
C VAL A 104 -1.65 15.69 2.76
N ASP A 105 -2.35 16.59 2.07
CA ASP A 105 -3.67 17.04 2.48
C ASP A 105 -4.68 15.91 2.41
N GLU A 106 -4.69 15.14 1.32
CA GLU A 106 -5.54 13.96 1.16
C GLU A 106 -5.25 12.87 2.21
N ARG A 107 -3.96 12.67 2.58
CA ARG A 107 -3.58 11.73 3.65
C ARG A 107 -4.11 12.17 5.00
N ILE A 108 -4.03 13.48 5.30
CA ILE A 108 -4.57 14.07 6.53
C ILE A 108 -6.10 13.92 6.56
N GLU A 109 -6.81 14.19 5.47
CA GLU A 109 -8.26 14.00 5.40
C GLU A 109 -8.67 12.54 5.68
N ARG A 110 -7.94 11.57 5.11
CA ARG A 110 -8.19 10.15 5.40
C ARG A 110 -7.94 9.80 6.86
N PHE A 111 -6.86 10.33 7.46
CA PHE A 111 -6.59 10.14 8.88
C PHE A 111 -7.77 10.67 9.73
N ILE A 112 -8.21 11.90 9.48
CA ILE A 112 -9.33 12.55 10.19
C ILE A 112 -10.64 11.75 10.03
N THR A 113 -10.85 11.15 8.86
CA THR A 113 -12.03 10.32 8.60
C THR A 113 -12.01 9.05 9.44
N GLN A 114 -10.83 8.42 9.59
CA GLN A 114 -10.65 7.15 10.30
C GLN A 114 -10.58 7.33 11.82
N PHE A 115 -9.88 8.35 12.31
CA PHE A 115 -9.60 8.54 13.74
C PHE A 115 -10.37 9.72 14.30
N LYS A 116 -11.07 9.50 15.42
CA LYS A 116 -11.85 10.54 16.11
C LYS A 116 -11.17 10.96 17.39
N LEU A 117 -11.27 12.25 17.73
CA LEU A 117 -10.77 12.78 18.99
C LEU A 117 -11.45 12.10 20.18
N GLY A 118 -10.70 11.89 21.26
CA GLY A 118 -11.19 11.29 22.51
C GLY A 118 -11.38 9.78 22.46
N VAL A 119 -11.19 9.13 21.32
CA VAL A 119 -11.24 7.66 21.17
C VAL A 119 -9.84 7.10 21.22
N LYS A 120 -9.63 5.99 21.92
CA LYS A 120 -8.38 5.24 21.93
C LYS A 120 -8.33 4.25 20.78
N TYR A 121 -7.17 4.14 20.15
CA TYR A 121 -6.88 3.21 19.06
C TYR A 121 -5.57 2.47 19.34
N PRO A 122 -5.37 1.25 18.80
CA PRO A 122 -4.15 0.50 18.95
C PRO A 122 -2.92 1.31 18.50
N ALA A 123 -1.84 1.27 19.26
CA ALA A 123 -0.58 1.96 18.93
C ALA A 123 -0.03 1.56 17.55
N LYS A 124 -0.23 0.30 17.15
CA LYS A 124 0.17 -0.20 15.82
C LYS A 124 -0.52 0.51 14.66
N ASP A 125 -1.73 1.02 14.85
CA ASP A 125 -2.43 1.77 13.81
C ASP A 125 -1.78 3.14 13.64
N PHE A 126 -1.46 3.84 14.72
CA PHE A 126 -0.70 5.08 14.68
C PHE A 126 0.74 4.90 14.19
N TYR A 127 1.38 3.78 14.50
CA TYR A 127 2.69 3.42 14.00
C TYR A 127 2.71 3.31 12.47
N LYS A 128 1.70 2.68 11.86
CA LYS A 128 1.51 2.62 10.41
C LYS A 128 1.20 4.00 9.84
N TRP A 129 0.26 4.71 10.46
CA TRP A 129 -0.16 6.02 10.00
C TRP A 129 0.92 7.10 10.09
N HIS A 130 1.86 6.99 11.03
CA HIS A 130 3.02 7.87 11.05
C HIS A 130 3.86 7.74 9.77
N ASN A 131 4.07 6.51 9.29
CA ASN A 131 4.70 6.30 7.97
C ASN A 131 3.85 6.91 6.85
N THR A 132 2.58 6.61 6.83
CA THR A 132 1.64 7.09 5.81
C THR A 132 1.63 8.62 5.72
N LEU A 133 1.59 9.31 6.83
CA LEU A 133 1.58 10.78 6.91
C LEU A 133 2.92 11.39 6.52
N THR A 134 4.02 10.87 7.07
CA THR A 134 5.33 11.55 7.08
C THR A 134 6.36 10.92 6.15
N GLY A 135 6.13 9.69 5.66
CA GLY A 135 7.14 8.93 4.93
C GLY A 135 8.27 8.35 5.79
N SER A 136 8.10 8.32 7.12
CA SER A 136 9.11 7.80 8.05
C SER A 136 9.44 6.33 7.79
N CYS A 137 10.72 5.96 7.79
CA CYS A 137 11.12 4.58 7.54
C CYS A 137 10.88 3.68 8.77
N GLU A 138 10.79 2.38 8.53
CA GLU A 138 10.56 1.37 9.57
C GLU A 138 11.63 1.43 10.69
N PHE A 139 12.90 1.54 10.31
CA PHE A 139 13.99 1.62 11.26
C PHE A 139 13.86 2.83 12.20
N GLY A 140 13.54 4.01 11.64
CA GLY A 140 13.36 5.23 12.43
C GLY A 140 12.18 5.16 13.39
N ARG A 141 11.04 4.59 12.94
CA ARG A 141 9.87 4.40 13.80
C ARG A 141 10.14 3.41 14.95
N ARG A 142 10.85 2.31 14.65
CA ARG A 142 11.22 1.32 15.68
C ARG A 142 12.13 1.95 16.72
N ALA A 143 13.19 2.63 16.32
CA ALA A 143 14.11 3.32 17.24
C ALA A 143 13.36 4.34 18.11
N PHE A 144 12.44 5.12 17.53
CA PHE A 144 11.61 6.07 18.27
C PHE A 144 10.72 5.38 19.31
N ALA A 145 10.08 4.27 18.95
CA ALA A 145 9.23 3.53 19.88
C ALA A 145 10.03 2.92 21.04
N GLU A 146 11.20 2.35 20.74
CA GLU A 146 12.12 1.78 21.75
C GLU A 146 12.64 2.88 22.71
N GLU A 147 13.08 4.02 22.18
CA GLU A 147 13.59 5.15 23.00
C GLU A 147 12.52 5.70 23.94
N ARG A 148 11.27 5.72 23.51
CA ARG A 148 10.12 6.23 24.29
C ARG A 148 9.42 5.16 25.12
N GLY A 149 9.86 3.92 25.08
CA GLY A 149 9.23 2.79 25.79
C GLY A 149 7.80 2.51 25.34
N ILE A 150 7.50 2.76 24.06
CA ILE A 150 6.16 2.53 23.47
C ILE A 150 6.04 1.06 23.09
N ASP A 151 5.12 0.33 23.73
CA ASP A 151 4.72 -1.00 23.29
C ASP A 151 3.70 -0.89 22.13
N VAL A 152 4.20 -1.07 20.91
CA VAL A 152 3.41 -0.93 19.69
C VAL A 152 2.33 -2.00 19.59
N GLU A 153 2.53 -3.18 20.21
CA GLU A 153 1.61 -4.31 20.07
C GLU A 153 0.41 -4.24 21.04
N THR A 154 0.61 -3.67 22.23
CA THR A 154 -0.41 -3.72 23.28
C THR A 154 -0.92 -2.36 23.73
N ALA A 155 -0.16 -1.27 23.49
CA ALA A 155 -0.57 0.07 23.90
C ALA A 155 -1.73 0.62 23.06
N GLU A 156 -2.48 1.52 23.66
CA GLU A 156 -3.54 2.29 22.99
C GLU A 156 -3.34 3.79 23.28
N TYR A 157 -3.57 4.61 22.26
CA TYR A 157 -3.47 6.07 22.36
C TYR A 157 -4.70 6.75 21.74
N THR A 158 -4.99 7.94 22.22
CA THR A 158 -5.87 8.88 21.55
C THR A 158 -5.08 9.63 20.45
N VAL A 159 -5.80 10.26 19.53
CA VAL A 159 -5.18 11.15 18.52
C VAL A 159 -4.35 12.27 19.17
N GLN A 160 -4.84 12.85 20.26
CA GLN A 160 -4.14 13.89 21.01
C GLN A 160 -2.78 13.37 21.55
N GLU A 161 -2.79 12.17 22.13
CA GLU A 161 -1.55 11.55 22.64
C GLU A 161 -0.58 11.22 21.50
N PHE A 162 -1.07 10.68 20.39
CA PHE A 162 -0.26 10.42 19.20
C PHE A 162 0.41 11.69 18.66
N ILE A 163 -0.35 12.79 18.50
CA ILE A 163 0.19 14.08 18.05
C ILE A 163 1.24 14.59 19.03
N ASN A 164 0.96 14.59 20.33
CA ASN A 164 1.91 15.04 21.34
C ASN A 164 3.20 14.22 21.39
N LEU A 165 3.13 12.92 21.16
CA LEU A 165 4.30 12.05 21.09
C LEU A 165 5.16 12.33 19.86
N THR A 166 4.54 12.69 18.73
CA THR A 166 5.23 12.73 17.43
C THR A 166 5.48 14.14 16.87
N LYS A 167 4.97 15.20 17.50
CA LYS A 167 5.09 16.59 17.04
C LYS A 167 6.53 17.11 16.86
N ASP A 168 7.50 16.51 17.56
CA ASP A 168 8.91 16.85 17.48
C ASP A 168 9.75 15.75 16.80
N SER A 169 9.10 14.76 16.17
CA SER A 169 9.74 13.66 15.46
C SER A 169 9.94 13.94 13.97
N PHE A 170 10.42 12.95 13.22
CA PHE A 170 10.51 13.02 11.77
C PHE A 170 9.14 13.33 11.13
N GLY A 171 9.10 14.34 10.24
CA GLY A 171 7.87 14.77 9.59
C GLY A 171 6.97 15.64 10.47
N SER A 172 7.53 16.27 11.52
CA SER A 172 6.82 17.17 12.44
C SER A 172 5.93 18.21 11.76
N ASN A 173 6.35 18.74 10.61
CA ASN A 173 5.55 19.70 9.83
C ASN A 173 4.18 19.14 9.43
N VAL A 174 4.11 17.87 9.07
CA VAL A 174 2.84 17.19 8.71
C VAL A 174 2.01 16.93 9.97
N ILE A 175 2.64 16.57 11.08
CA ILE A 175 1.96 16.36 12.37
C ILE A 175 1.39 17.68 12.90
N TRP A 176 2.09 18.81 12.74
CA TRP A 176 1.58 20.14 13.08
C TRP A 176 0.39 20.54 12.22
N GLN A 177 0.43 20.23 10.92
CA GLN A 177 -0.69 20.44 10.02
C GLN A 177 -1.91 19.61 10.43
N LEU A 178 -1.72 18.31 10.70
CA LEU A 178 -2.76 17.41 11.22
C LEU A 178 -3.38 17.96 12.51
N ALA A 179 -2.55 18.41 13.47
CA ALA A 179 -3.03 18.99 14.72
C ALA A 179 -3.95 20.19 14.47
N LYS A 180 -3.51 21.10 13.60
CA LYS A 180 -4.28 22.30 13.21
C LYS A 180 -5.63 21.94 12.62
N GLU A 181 -5.68 20.98 11.69
CA GLU A 181 -6.92 20.58 11.03
C GLU A 181 -7.88 19.84 11.95
N MET A 182 -7.36 19.12 12.94
CA MET A 182 -8.16 18.46 13.98
C MET A 182 -8.52 19.36 15.16
N GLY A 183 -8.01 20.59 15.22
CA GLY A 183 -8.25 21.51 16.34
C GLY A 183 -7.56 21.05 17.63
N VAL A 184 -6.44 20.35 17.52
CA VAL A 184 -5.63 19.87 18.64
C VAL A 184 -4.62 20.94 19.01
N GLU A 185 -4.63 21.38 20.27
CA GLU A 185 -3.60 22.29 20.82
C GLU A 185 -2.31 21.54 21.11
N ILE A 186 -1.15 22.05 20.65
CA ILE A 186 0.17 21.44 20.79
C ILE A 186 1.26 22.46 21.14
#